data_aa811ba02ad88ae251c6f576c36facee
#
_entry.id   aa811ba02ad88ae251c6f576c36facee
#
_cell.length_a   1.000
_cell.length_b   1.000
_cell.length_c   1.000
_cell.angle_alpha   90.00
_cell.angle_beta   90.00
_cell.angle_gamma   90.00
#
_symmetry.space_group_name_H-M   'P 1'
#
loop_
_entity.id
_entity.type
_entity.pdbx_description
1 polymer ?
#
loop_
_entity_poly.entity_id
_entity_poly.type
_entity_poly.pdbx_seq_one_letter_code
_entity_poly.pdbx_strand_id
1 'polypeptide(L)'
;VPLPSAPQSVDWHLGLTAAAVGGLAAALASLVPVVSLGCCLWMLGGGALAVSFYRRRSRADVTSGMGARLGAAAGVLGFFLFAALTALRLFVEVVVLHMGGRIRSELRQALEQSAARNPDPQVQAMVQWMMSPQGFATFVTVGMLLFFIAFVVFCTAGGALGASLFGKRDRA
;
A
#
# COMPACT_ATOMS: atom_id res chain seq x y z
N VAL A 1 30.05 0.39 34.15
CA VAL A 1 29.58 0.10 32.80
C VAL A 1 28.08 0.05 32.90
N PRO A 2 27.32 0.96 32.25
CA PRO A 2 25.84 0.88 32.23
C PRO A 2 25.44 -0.38 31.49
N LEU A 3 24.58 -1.17 32.12
CA LEU A 3 23.98 -2.35 31.50
C LEU A 3 23.20 -1.92 30.23
N PRO A 4 23.30 -2.67 29.11
CA PRO A 4 22.51 -2.37 27.93
C PRO A 4 21.02 -2.43 28.31
N SER A 5 20.32 -1.32 28.05
CA SER A 5 18.87 -1.23 28.27
C SER A 5 18.18 -2.37 27.53
N ALA A 6 17.35 -3.12 28.24
CA ALA A 6 16.57 -4.21 27.66
C ALA A 6 15.83 -3.72 26.41
N PRO A 7 15.70 -4.56 25.35
CA PRO A 7 15.00 -4.17 24.15
C PRO A 7 13.57 -3.76 24.51
N GLN A 8 13.23 -2.49 24.28
CA GLN A 8 11.90 -1.95 24.57
C GLN A 8 10.89 -2.75 23.74
N SER A 9 10.06 -3.51 24.41
CA SER A 9 8.97 -4.25 23.78
C SER A 9 7.95 -3.25 23.24
N VAL A 10 7.58 -3.42 21.96
CA VAL A 10 6.51 -2.64 21.35
C VAL A 10 5.21 -2.94 22.09
N ASP A 11 4.55 -1.91 22.59
CA ASP A 11 3.18 -2.06 23.09
C ASP A 11 2.24 -2.29 21.90
N TRP A 12 1.94 -3.56 21.64
CA TRP A 12 1.20 -3.98 20.45
C TRP A 12 -0.21 -3.42 20.38
N HIS A 13 -0.87 -3.14 21.51
CA HIS A 13 -2.19 -2.51 21.52
C HIS A 13 -2.16 -1.09 20.95
N LEU A 14 -1.19 -0.28 21.37
CA LEU A 14 -0.99 1.06 20.83
C LEU A 14 -0.39 1.03 19.43
N GLY A 15 0.49 0.05 19.17
CA GLY A 15 1.11 -0.16 17.87
C GLY A 15 0.09 -0.51 16.78
N LEU A 16 -0.85 -1.40 17.04
CA LEU A 16 -1.89 -1.79 16.09
C LEU A 16 -2.87 -0.64 15.79
N THR A 17 -3.25 0.16 16.78
CA THR A 17 -4.11 1.34 16.54
C THR A 17 -3.39 2.39 15.70
N ALA A 18 -2.10 2.63 15.95
CA ALA A 18 -1.28 3.54 15.17
C ALA A 18 -1.09 3.03 13.73
N ALA A 19 -0.83 1.72 13.57
CA ALA A 19 -0.71 1.08 12.27
C ALA A 19 -2.03 1.11 11.48
N ALA A 20 -3.17 0.92 12.14
CA ALA A 20 -4.48 1.02 11.51
C ALA A 20 -4.78 2.44 11.00
N VAL A 21 -4.46 3.47 11.77
CA VAL A 21 -4.64 4.88 11.35
C VAL A 21 -3.73 5.22 10.16
N GLY A 22 -2.46 4.84 10.22
CA GLY A 22 -1.50 5.06 9.12
C GLY A 22 -1.87 4.26 7.87
N GLY A 23 -2.30 3.02 8.03
CA GLY A 23 -2.77 2.15 6.94
C GLY A 23 -4.06 2.66 6.30
N LEU A 24 -5.02 3.16 7.10
CA LEU A 24 -6.24 3.79 6.60
C LEU A 24 -5.94 5.04 5.78
N ALA A 25 -5.06 5.91 6.27
CA ALA A 25 -4.65 7.11 5.56
C ALA A 25 -3.99 6.77 4.21
N ALA A 26 -3.10 5.78 4.17
CA ALA A 26 -2.46 5.32 2.95
C ALA A 26 -3.47 4.71 1.97
N ALA A 27 -4.43 3.90 2.46
CA ALA A 27 -5.46 3.27 1.64
C ALA A 27 -6.41 4.30 1.02
N LEU A 28 -6.88 5.27 1.80
CA LEU A 28 -7.77 6.33 1.32
C LEU A 28 -7.06 7.24 0.30
N ALA A 29 -5.81 7.59 0.55
CA ALA A 29 -5.00 8.38 -0.38
C ALA A 29 -4.78 7.66 -1.71
N SER A 30 -4.63 6.33 -1.71
CA SER A 30 -4.45 5.52 -2.92
C SER A 30 -5.71 5.38 -3.77
N LEU A 31 -6.90 5.69 -3.22
CA LEU A 31 -8.18 5.66 -3.95
C LEU A 31 -8.40 6.89 -4.84
N VAL A 32 -7.63 7.97 -4.67
CA VAL A 32 -7.77 9.20 -5.46
C VAL A 32 -6.95 9.10 -6.75
N PRO A 33 -7.59 9.07 -7.93
CA PRO A 33 -6.90 8.79 -9.21
C PRO A 33 -5.86 9.86 -9.61
N VAL A 34 -6.03 11.10 -9.17
CA VAL A 34 -5.08 12.22 -9.45
C VAL A 34 -3.77 12.04 -8.66
N VAL A 35 -3.76 11.23 -7.63
CA VAL A 35 -2.64 11.01 -6.71
C VAL A 35 -1.79 9.80 -7.11
N SER A 36 -2.14 9.11 -8.19
CA SER A 36 -1.42 7.89 -8.64
C SER A 36 0.06 8.12 -8.95
N LEU A 37 0.46 9.33 -9.38
CA LEU A 37 1.86 9.73 -9.55
C LEU A 37 2.61 9.87 -8.21
N GLY A 38 1.88 10.07 -7.10
CA GLY A 38 2.42 10.20 -5.75
C GLY A 38 2.18 9.00 -4.85
N CYS A 39 1.73 7.85 -5.38
CA CYS A 39 1.34 6.70 -4.55
C CYS A 39 2.47 6.25 -3.59
N CYS A 40 3.72 6.28 -4.03
CA CYS A 40 4.88 5.96 -3.21
C CYS A 40 5.05 6.94 -2.04
N LEU A 41 4.80 8.25 -2.28
CA LEU A 41 4.87 9.28 -1.24
C LEU A 41 3.76 9.10 -0.20
N TRP A 42 2.57 8.72 -0.62
CA TRP A 42 1.45 8.46 0.28
C TRP A 42 1.66 7.20 1.12
N MET A 43 2.24 6.15 0.55
CA MET A 43 2.63 4.94 1.29
C MET A 43 3.73 5.24 2.31
N LEU A 44 4.75 6.02 1.93
CA LEU A 44 5.77 6.52 2.86
C LEU A 44 5.16 7.37 3.97
N GLY A 45 4.25 8.28 3.61
CA GLY A 45 3.50 9.13 4.54
C GLY A 45 2.68 8.33 5.54
N GLY A 46 2.01 7.26 5.09
CA GLY A 46 1.24 6.34 5.96
C GLY A 46 2.11 5.69 7.04
N GLY A 47 3.30 5.20 6.67
CA GLY A 47 4.27 4.66 7.61
C GLY A 47 4.79 5.70 8.61
N ALA A 48 5.11 6.91 8.15
CA ALA A 48 5.56 8.01 9.00
C ALA A 48 4.45 8.49 9.95
N LEU A 49 3.19 8.54 9.49
CA LEU A 49 2.02 8.88 10.31
C LEU A 49 1.79 7.85 11.42
N ALA A 50 1.93 6.55 11.12
CA ALA A 50 1.82 5.50 12.13
C ALA A 50 2.82 5.71 13.27
N VAL A 51 4.08 6.01 12.93
CA VAL A 51 5.13 6.29 13.92
C VAL A 51 4.85 7.58 14.70
N SER A 52 4.43 8.65 14.04
CA SER A 52 4.14 9.93 14.71
C SER A 52 2.96 9.80 15.68
N PHE A 53 1.93 9.04 15.29
CA PHE A 53 0.77 8.77 16.14
C PHE A 53 1.14 7.90 17.35
N TYR A 54 1.93 6.85 17.14
CA TYR A 54 2.43 5.99 18.21
C TYR A 54 3.24 6.81 19.22
N ARG A 55 4.18 7.63 18.76
CA ARG A 55 5.03 8.49 19.60
C ARG A 55 4.21 9.49 20.43
N ARG A 56 3.20 10.14 19.82
CA ARG A 56 2.33 11.08 20.55
C ARG A 56 1.58 10.42 21.70
N ARG A 57 1.25 9.14 21.55
CA ARG A 57 0.42 8.43 22.53
C ARG A 57 1.24 7.65 23.56
N SER A 58 2.38 7.09 23.19
CA SER A 58 3.25 6.30 24.08
C SER A 58 4.28 7.16 24.84
N ARG A 59 4.55 8.39 24.39
CA ARG A 59 5.64 9.27 24.88
C ARG A 59 7.02 8.57 24.97
N ALA A 60 7.19 7.47 24.25
CA ALA A 60 8.40 6.67 24.24
C ALA A 60 9.33 7.08 23.08
N ASP A 61 10.64 6.97 23.29
CA ASP A 61 11.62 7.13 22.22
C ASP A 61 11.50 5.98 21.23
N VAL A 62 11.11 6.30 19.99
CA VAL A 62 10.96 5.31 18.93
C VAL A 62 12.27 5.18 18.18
N THR A 63 12.90 4.01 18.30
CA THR A 63 14.09 3.68 17.50
C THR A 63 13.71 3.41 16.06
N SER A 64 14.66 3.58 15.12
CA SER A 64 14.44 3.32 13.70
C SER A 64 13.93 1.90 13.41
N GLY A 65 14.45 0.89 14.16
CA GLY A 65 13.98 -0.49 14.05
C GLY A 65 12.54 -0.69 14.52
N MET A 66 12.12 0.04 15.58
CA MET A 66 10.74 0.03 16.05
C MET A 66 9.81 0.74 15.06
N GLY A 67 10.27 1.85 14.46
CA GLY A 67 9.56 2.55 13.40
C GLY A 67 9.35 1.67 12.15
N ALA A 68 10.35 0.90 11.76
CA ALA A 68 10.25 -0.05 10.65
C ALA A 68 9.19 -1.14 10.93
N ARG A 69 9.14 -1.70 12.13
CA ARG A 69 8.13 -2.72 12.52
C ARG A 69 6.71 -2.14 12.51
N LEU A 70 6.54 -0.92 13.03
CA LEU A 70 5.25 -0.22 12.98
C LEU A 70 4.85 0.11 11.55
N GLY A 71 5.78 0.55 10.73
CA GLY A 71 5.57 0.80 9.30
C GLY A 71 5.17 -0.47 8.54
N ALA A 72 5.83 -1.62 8.81
CA ALA A 72 5.48 -2.89 8.22
C ALA A 72 4.05 -3.33 8.60
N ALA A 73 3.68 -3.23 9.88
CA ALA A 73 2.33 -3.52 10.34
C ALA A 73 1.29 -2.59 9.69
N ALA A 74 1.61 -1.29 9.56
CA ALA A 74 0.76 -0.33 8.85
C ALA A 74 0.61 -0.68 7.37
N GLY A 75 1.68 -1.14 6.72
CA GLY A 75 1.67 -1.58 5.34
C GLY A 75 0.77 -2.80 5.11
N VAL A 76 0.87 -3.81 5.95
CA VAL A 76 0.01 -5.01 5.89
C VAL A 76 -1.45 -4.64 6.10
N LEU A 77 -1.78 -3.93 7.19
CA LEU A 77 -3.16 -3.50 7.48
C LEU A 77 -3.71 -2.57 6.39
N GLY A 78 -2.88 -1.63 5.92
CA GLY A 78 -3.25 -0.70 4.85
C GLY A 78 -3.58 -1.42 3.54
N PHE A 79 -2.79 -2.42 3.17
CA PHE A 79 -3.06 -3.23 1.98
C PHE A 79 -4.39 -4.00 2.10
N PHE A 80 -4.63 -4.69 3.21
CA PHE A 80 -5.89 -5.42 3.40
C PHE A 80 -7.10 -4.49 3.38
N LEU A 81 -6.99 -3.32 3.99
CA LEU A 81 -8.04 -2.31 3.96
C LEU A 81 -8.27 -1.77 2.55
N PHE A 82 -7.18 -1.47 1.81
CA PHE A 82 -7.25 -1.06 0.42
C PHE A 82 -7.89 -2.14 -0.46
N ALA A 83 -7.50 -3.40 -0.30
CA ALA A 83 -8.07 -4.52 -1.04
C ALA A 83 -9.58 -4.70 -0.74
N ALA A 84 -9.97 -4.58 0.53
CA ALA A 84 -11.38 -4.67 0.94
C ALA A 84 -12.21 -3.52 0.36
N LEU A 85 -11.72 -2.28 0.41
CA LEU A 85 -12.41 -1.11 -0.17
C LEU A 85 -12.51 -1.21 -1.70
N THR A 86 -11.45 -1.67 -2.35
CA THR A 86 -11.44 -1.89 -3.80
C THR A 86 -12.40 -3.00 -4.20
N ALA A 87 -12.42 -4.12 -3.45
CA ALA A 87 -13.37 -5.19 -3.68
C ALA A 87 -14.83 -4.74 -3.48
N LEU A 88 -15.09 -3.96 -2.43
CA LEU A 88 -16.41 -3.38 -2.18
C LEU A 88 -16.84 -2.44 -3.30
N ARG A 89 -15.93 -1.57 -3.76
CA ARG A 89 -16.18 -0.67 -4.88
C ARG A 89 -16.52 -1.45 -6.15
N LEU A 90 -15.70 -2.43 -6.52
CA LEU A 90 -15.94 -3.29 -7.68
C LEU A 90 -17.25 -4.06 -7.55
N PHE A 91 -17.58 -4.55 -6.35
CA PHE A 91 -18.86 -5.22 -6.11
C PHE A 91 -20.03 -4.27 -6.39
N VAL A 92 -19.99 -3.04 -5.90
CA VAL A 92 -21.02 -2.03 -6.15
C VAL A 92 -21.10 -1.70 -7.66
N GLU A 93 -19.97 -1.46 -8.32
CA GLU A 93 -19.95 -1.14 -9.75
C GLU A 93 -20.47 -2.28 -10.62
N VAL A 94 -20.11 -3.53 -10.32
CA VAL A 94 -20.50 -4.70 -11.13
C VAL A 94 -21.90 -5.17 -10.81
N VAL A 95 -22.26 -5.27 -9.52
CA VAL A 95 -23.52 -5.91 -9.09
C VAL A 95 -24.65 -4.90 -8.99
N VAL A 96 -24.40 -3.74 -8.36
CA VAL A 96 -25.45 -2.74 -8.11
C VAL A 96 -25.68 -1.86 -9.34
N LEU A 97 -24.59 -1.37 -9.95
CA LEU A 97 -24.69 -0.47 -11.11
C LEU A 97 -24.72 -1.20 -12.44
N HIS A 98 -24.60 -2.54 -12.45
CA HIS A 98 -24.62 -3.38 -13.67
C HIS A 98 -23.58 -2.93 -14.72
N MET A 99 -22.49 -2.26 -14.31
CA MET A 99 -21.48 -1.69 -15.19
C MET A 99 -20.39 -2.69 -15.62
N GLY A 100 -20.49 -3.96 -15.25
CA GLY A 100 -19.47 -4.98 -15.54
C GLY A 100 -19.13 -5.13 -17.03
N GLY A 101 -20.13 -4.94 -17.91
CA GLY A 101 -19.91 -4.92 -19.36
C GLY A 101 -19.08 -3.73 -19.84
N ARG A 102 -19.30 -2.56 -19.26
CA ARG A 102 -18.62 -1.32 -19.62
C ARG A 102 -17.14 -1.35 -19.20
N ILE A 103 -16.85 -1.79 -17.97
CA ILE A 103 -15.48 -1.96 -17.49
C ILE A 103 -14.70 -2.93 -18.39
N ARG A 104 -15.34 -4.06 -18.77
CA ARG A 104 -14.71 -5.04 -19.67
C ARG A 104 -14.44 -4.47 -21.06
N SER A 105 -15.37 -3.67 -21.63
CA SER A 105 -15.18 -3.04 -22.94
C SER A 105 -14.10 -1.97 -22.94
N GLU A 106 -14.03 -1.13 -21.90
CA GLU A 106 -12.99 -0.10 -21.73
C GLU A 106 -11.60 -0.74 -21.61
N LEU A 107 -11.47 -1.81 -20.79
CA LEU A 107 -10.22 -2.55 -20.66
C LEU A 107 -9.80 -3.18 -21.99
N ARG A 108 -10.75 -3.78 -22.72
CA ARG A 108 -10.48 -4.37 -24.02
C ARG A 108 -10.01 -3.32 -25.02
N GLN A 109 -10.67 -2.16 -25.11
CA GLN A 109 -10.25 -1.05 -25.96
C GLN A 109 -8.86 -0.54 -25.62
N ALA A 110 -8.52 -0.39 -24.32
CA ALA A 110 -7.19 0.05 -23.89
C ALA A 110 -6.11 -0.96 -24.31
N LEU A 111 -6.38 -2.26 -24.19
CA LEU A 111 -5.47 -3.32 -24.60
C LEU A 111 -5.29 -3.37 -26.13
N GLU A 112 -6.38 -3.25 -26.89
CA GLU A 112 -6.36 -3.22 -28.36
C GLU A 112 -5.60 -1.98 -28.88
N GLN A 113 -5.79 -0.81 -28.27
CA GLN A 113 -5.03 0.41 -28.59
C GLN A 113 -3.53 0.25 -28.27
N SER A 114 -3.20 -0.39 -27.15
CA SER A 114 -1.81 -0.68 -26.80
C SER A 114 -1.14 -1.63 -27.80
N ALA A 115 -1.86 -2.68 -28.21
CA ALA A 115 -1.40 -3.64 -29.23
C ALA A 115 -1.25 -3.00 -30.62
N ALA A 116 -2.16 -2.08 -30.98
CA ALA A 116 -2.09 -1.39 -32.29
C ALA A 116 -0.89 -0.44 -32.39
N ARG A 117 -0.39 0.07 -31.27
CA ARG A 117 0.80 0.95 -31.22
C ARG A 117 2.10 0.18 -31.34
N ASN A 118 2.10 -1.13 -31.09
CA ASN A 118 3.25 -2.00 -31.14
C ASN A 118 2.95 -3.21 -32.03
N PRO A 119 3.39 -3.22 -33.31
CA PRO A 119 3.12 -4.31 -34.25
C PRO A 119 3.93 -5.58 -33.98
N ASP A 120 4.67 -5.66 -32.88
CA ASP A 120 5.46 -6.83 -32.51
C ASP A 120 4.55 -8.04 -32.24
N PRO A 121 4.76 -9.19 -32.94
CA PRO A 121 3.97 -10.39 -32.74
C PRO A 121 3.99 -10.92 -31.30
N GLN A 122 5.07 -10.70 -30.56
CA GLN A 122 5.16 -11.10 -29.14
C GLN A 122 4.22 -10.28 -28.26
N VAL A 123 4.12 -8.98 -28.52
CA VAL A 123 3.20 -8.09 -27.79
C VAL A 123 1.74 -8.50 -28.07
N GLN A 124 1.42 -8.82 -29.31
CA GLN A 124 0.07 -9.27 -29.69
C GLN A 124 -0.29 -10.60 -29.03
N ALA A 125 0.63 -11.56 -29.00
CA ALA A 125 0.44 -12.84 -28.32
C ALA A 125 0.24 -12.65 -26.80
N MET A 126 0.99 -11.74 -26.18
CA MET A 126 0.86 -11.41 -24.76
C MET A 126 -0.49 -10.76 -24.44
N VAL A 127 -0.96 -9.84 -25.30
CA VAL A 127 -2.27 -9.21 -25.15
C VAL A 127 -3.40 -10.23 -25.28
N GLN A 128 -3.31 -11.13 -26.27
CA GLN A 128 -4.28 -12.20 -26.44
C GLN A 128 -4.32 -13.14 -25.22
N TRP A 129 -3.15 -13.48 -24.68
CA TRP A 129 -3.07 -14.28 -23.46
C TRP A 129 -3.69 -13.56 -22.27
N MET A 130 -3.41 -12.24 -22.09
CA MET A 130 -4.02 -11.43 -21.03
C MET A 130 -5.54 -11.31 -21.16
N MET A 131 -6.08 -11.37 -22.38
CA MET A 131 -7.53 -11.39 -22.62
C MET A 131 -8.18 -12.72 -22.27
N SER A 132 -7.42 -13.81 -22.15
CA SER A 132 -7.94 -15.10 -21.69
C SER A 132 -8.30 -15.04 -20.19
N PRO A 133 -9.29 -15.81 -19.71
CA PRO A 133 -9.67 -15.84 -18.30
C PRO A 133 -8.49 -16.20 -17.37
N GLN A 134 -7.62 -17.12 -17.82
CA GLN A 134 -6.44 -17.54 -17.07
C GLN A 134 -5.37 -16.46 -17.03
N GLY A 135 -5.07 -15.82 -18.18
CA GLY A 135 -4.08 -14.75 -18.27
C GLY A 135 -4.50 -13.55 -17.44
N PHE A 136 -5.78 -13.16 -17.49
CA PHE A 136 -6.31 -12.09 -16.67
C PHE A 136 -6.21 -12.39 -15.16
N ALA A 137 -6.59 -13.60 -14.74
CA ALA A 137 -6.50 -14.00 -13.34
C ALA A 137 -5.05 -14.00 -12.86
N THR A 138 -4.11 -14.51 -13.67
CA THR A 138 -2.68 -14.50 -13.36
C THR A 138 -2.14 -13.07 -13.25
N PHE A 139 -2.49 -12.20 -14.20
CA PHE A 139 -2.07 -10.80 -14.21
C PHE A 139 -2.56 -10.06 -12.94
N VAL A 140 -3.84 -10.23 -12.58
CA VAL A 140 -4.40 -9.63 -11.36
C VAL A 140 -3.71 -10.18 -10.10
N THR A 141 -3.47 -11.49 -10.03
CA THR A 141 -2.83 -12.11 -8.86
C THR A 141 -1.39 -11.61 -8.69
N VAL A 142 -0.60 -11.61 -9.76
CA VAL A 142 0.78 -11.11 -9.73
C VAL A 142 0.81 -9.62 -9.43
N GLY A 143 -0.07 -8.83 -10.03
CA GLY A 143 -0.21 -7.40 -9.76
C GLY A 143 -0.54 -7.11 -8.30
N MET A 144 -1.48 -7.85 -7.71
CA MET A 144 -1.83 -7.75 -6.29
C MET A 144 -0.66 -8.11 -5.38
N LEU A 145 0.10 -9.15 -5.72
CA LEU A 145 1.27 -9.56 -4.95
C LEU A 145 2.37 -8.49 -4.99
N LEU A 146 2.68 -7.96 -6.17
CA LEU A 146 3.66 -6.88 -6.33
C LEU A 146 3.22 -5.62 -5.59
N PHE A 147 1.93 -5.28 -5.66
CA PHE A 147 1.38 -4.13 -4.95
C PHE A 147 1.42 -4.33 -3.42
N PHE A 148 1.16 -5.54 -2.94
CA PHE A 148 1.34 -5.88 -1.52
C PHE A 148 2.78 -5.68 -1.06
N ILE A 149 3.74 -6.20 -1.81
CA ILE A 149 5.17 -6.04 -1.50
C ILE A 149 5.55 -4.56 -1.48
N ALA A 150 5.13 -3.80 -2.50
CA ALA A 150 5.38 -2.36 -2.56
C ALA A 150 4.78 -1.63 -1.34
N PHE A 151 3.54 -1.94 -0.97
CA PHE A 151 2.88 -1.35 0.18
C PHE A 151 3.67 -1.58 1.47
N VAL A 152 4.09 -2.83 1.72
CA VAL A 152 4.87 -3.18 2.91
C VAL A 152 6.24 -2.50 2.89
N VAL A 153 6.96 -2.53 1.76
CA VAL A 153 8.30 -1.93 1.65
C VAL A 153 8.26 -0.42 1.85
N PHE A 154 7.37 0.29 1.17
CA PHE A 154 7.28 1.76 1.29
C PHE A 154 6.79 2.20 2.66
N CYS A 155 5.80 1.53 3.24
CA CYS A 155 5.36 1.84 4.61
C CYS A 155 6.44 1.54 5.65
N THR A 156 7.23 0.47 5.47
CA THR A 156 8.36 0.14 6.35
C THR A 156 9.45 1.21 6.27
N ALA A 157 9.81 1.62 5.04
CA ALA A 157 10.76 2.71 4.82
C ALA A 157 10.25 4.03 5.41
N GLY A 158 8.98 4.36 5.20
CA GLY A 158 8.31 5.53 5.77
C GLY A 158 8.31 5.53 7.30
N GLY A 159 8.09 4.37 7.91
CA GLY A 159 8.15 4.20 9.36
C GLY A 159 9.56 4.39 9.92
N ALA A 160 10.58 3.85 9.26
CA ALA A 160 11.98 4.03 9.63
C ALA A 160 12.43 5.50 9.49
N LEU A 161 12.07 6.15 8.38
CA LEU A 161 12.34 7.58 8.15
C LEU A 161 11.60 8.47 9.15
N GLY A 162 10.32 8.18 9.43
CA GLY A 162 9.54 8.89 10.44
C GLY A 162 10.19 8.83 11.81
N ALA A 163 10.67 7.64 12.22
CA ALA A 163 11.39 7.49 13.49
C ALA A 163 12.70 8.29 13.53
N SER A 164 13.46 8.31 12.43
CA SER A 164 14.73 9.06 12.36
C SER A 164 14.53 10.58 12.36
N LEU A 165 13.51 11.08 11.68
CA LEU A 165 13.21 12.52 11.58
C LEU A 165 12.64 13.07 12.90
N PHE A 166 11.76 12.33 13.53
CA PHE A 166 11.13 12.75 14.78
C PHE A 166 11.97 12.42 16.02
N GLY A 167 12.89 11.41 15.96
CA GLY A 167 13.74 11.00 17.08
C GLY A 167 14.85 11.99 17.47
N LYS A 168 15.20 12.95 16.60
CA LYS A 168 16.31 13.89 16.83
C LYS A 168 15.93 15.20 17.51
N ARG A 169 14.66 15.50 17.73
CA ARG A 169 14.22 16.84 18.17
C ARG A 169 14.33 17.13 19.67
N ASP A 170 14.61 16.14 20.50
CA ASP A 170 14.63 16.31 21.97
C ASP A 170 16.04 16.28 22.59
N ARG A 171 17.10 16.55 21.80
CA ARG A 171 18.50 16.64 22.29
C ARG A 171 19.11 18.03 22.09
N ALA A 172 18.30 19.06 21.92
CA ALA A 172 18.75 20.45 21.90
C ALA A 172 18.24 21.20 23.14
#